data_df31281dbcc95922f19304cc873fff02
#
_entry.id   df31281dbcc95922f19304cc873fff02
#
_cell.length_a   1.000
_cell.length_b   1.000
_cell.length_c   1.000
_cell.angle_alpha   90.00
_cell.angle_beta   90.00
_cell.angle_gamma   90.00
#
_symmetry.space_group_name_H-M   'P 1'
#
loop_
_entity.id
_entity.type
_entity.pdbx_description
1 polymer ?
#
loop_
_entity_poly.entity_id
_entity_poly.type
_entity_poly.pdbx_seq_one_letter_code
_entity_poly.pdbx_strand_id
1 'polypeptide(L)'
;RGHLDTVDKVQELAQQGKVKLITNAEVVDVHGQSELDRLTIKVKGSDDLSMECDHWLPLFGLTPTLGPIGDWGLEIEKNAIVVDNATDYRTNREGIYAIGDVNTYPGKLKLILCGFHEATIMVQSAFKRAFPDKKLSFKYTTVMGGVGSLE
;
A
#
# COMPACT_ATOMS: atom_id res chain seq x y z
N ARG A 1 11.31 -5.52 -8.63
CA ARG A 1 10.35 -6.05 -9.62
C ARG A 1 9.73 -4.88 -10.34
N GLY A 2 10.25 -4.51 -11.49
CA GLY A 2 9.71 -3.46 -12.34
C GLY A 2 8.96 -4.05 -13.54
N HIS A 3 8.15 -3.22 -14.20
CA HIS A 3 7.60 -3.53 -15.51
C HIS A 3 8.75 -3.75 -16.50
N LEU A 4 8.61 -4.67 -17.46
CA LEU A 4 9.69 -5.04 -18.39
C LEU A 4 10.28 -3.82 -19.11
N ASP A 5 9.45 -2.93 -19.64
CA ASP A 5 9.89 -1.71 -20.32
C ASP A 5 10.75 -0.79 -19.43
N THR A 6 10.45 -0.75 -18.11
CA THR A 6 11.24 0.02 -17.15
C THR A 6 12.59 -0.63 -16.89
N VAL A 7 12.60 -1.97 -16.79
CA VAL A 7 13.84 -2.74 -16.61
C VAL A 7 14.76 -2.56 -17.81
N ASP A 8 14.22 -2.71 -19.02
CA ASP A 8 14.96 -2.54 -20.26
C ASP A 8 15.55 -1.14 -20.40
N LYS A 9 14.77 -0.11 -20.07
CA LYS A 9 15.22 1.29 -20.07
C LYS A 9 16.36 1.54 -19.08
N VAL A 10 16.27 0.97 -17.87
CA VAL A 10 17.36 1.10 -16.87
C VAL A 10 18.63 0.40 -17.35
N GLN A 11 18.52 -0.78 -17.95
CA GLN A 11 19.65 -1.51 -18.52
C GLN A 11 20.31 -0.72 -19.66
N GLU A 12 19.50 -0.14 -20.55
CA GLU A 12 19.99 0.72 -21.64
C GLU A 12 20.75 1.93 -21.10
N LEU A 13 20.20 2.63 -20.09
CA LEU A 13 20.87 3.78 -19.46
C LEU A 13 22.19 3.36 -18.77
N ALA A 14 22.23 2.17 -18.19
CA ALA A 14 23.45 1.64 -17.59
C ALA A 14 24.51 1.32 -18.64
N GLN A 15 24.13 0.73 -19.78
CA GLN A 15 25.04 0.50 -20.92
C GLN A 15 25.59 1.80 -21.51
N GLN A 16 24.79 2.88 -21.50
CA GLN A 16 25.21 4.23 -21.92
C GLN A 16 26.08 4.95 -20.87
N GLY A 17 26.32 4.34 -19.71
CA GLY A 17 27.09 4.95 -18.62
C GLY A 17 26.37 6.11 -17.90
N LYS A 18 25.07 6.31 -18.16
CA LYS A 18 24.26 7.37 -17.53
C LYS A 18 23.78 6.99 -16.13
N VAL A 19 23.69 5.71 -15.84
CA VAL A 19 23.25 5.15 -14.56
C VAL A 19 24.21 4.05 -14.15
N LYS A 20 24.60 4.01 -12.89
CA LYS A 20 25.35 2.87 -12.32
C LYS A 20 24.33 1.91 -11.71
N LEU A 21 24.12 0.79 -12.38
CA LEU A 21 23.24 -0.29 -11.89
C LEU A 21 24.09 -1.29 -11.06
N ILE A 22 23.73 -1.45 -9.80
CA ILE A 22 24.37 -2.41 -8.89
C ILE A 22 23.29 -3.38 -8.43
N THR A 23 23.43 -4.65 -8.75
CA THR A 23 22.49 -5.72 -8.40
C THR A 23 23.05 -6.60 -7.28
N ASN A 24 22.20 -7.37 -6.61
CA ASN A 24 22.56 -8.20 -5.45
C ASN A 24 23.31 -7.39 -4.38
N ALA A 25 22.83 -6.18 -4.14
CA ALA A 25 23.44 -5.19 -3.26
C ALA A 25 22.45 -4.68 -2.23
N GLU A 26 22.94 -4.32 -1.06
CA GLU A 26 22.18 -3.76 0.06
C GLU A 26 22.91 -2.57 0.64
N VAL A 27 22.20 -1.47 0.90
CA VAL A 27 22.75 -0.35 1.67
C VAL A 27 22.79 -0.77 3.14
N VAL A 28 23.99 -0.82 3.70
CA VAL A 28 24.21 -1.28 5.08
C VAL A 28 24.56 -0.16 6.04
N ASP A 29 25.04 0.98 5.53
CA ASP A 29 25.32 2.15 6.36
C ASP A 29 25.15 3.45 5.57
N VAL A 30 24.83 4.53 6.29
CA VAL A 30 24.54 5.87 5.78
C VAL A 30 25.41 6.87 6.53
N HIS A 31 26.19 7.65 5.82
CA HIS A 31 27.15 8.59 6.37
C HIS A 31 26.79 10.04 6.05
N GLY A 32 27.13 10.93 6.97
CA GLY A 32 26.89 12.37 6.91
C GLY A 32 26.58 12.92 8.31
N GLN A 33 26.63 14.23 8.48
CA GLN A 33 26.27 14.89 9.74
C GLN A 33 24.94 15.65 9.61
N SER A 34 24.92 16.76 8.89
CA SER A 34 23.72 17.55 8.59
C SER A 34 23.12 17.18 7.23
N GLU A 35 23.94 16.69 6.34
CA GLU A 35 23.56 16.28 4.98
C GLU A 35 24.14 14.89 4.70
N LEU A 36 23.51 14.19 3.75
CA LEU A 36 24.01 12.91 3.27
C LEU A 36 25.31 13.13 2.50
N ASP A 37 26.33 12.34 2.79
CA ASP A 37 27.65 12.39 2.18
C ASP A 37 27.92 11.12 1.37
N ARG A 38 27.61 9.96 1.97
CA ARG A 38 28.04 8.68 1.43
C ARG A 38 27.19 7.53 1.92
N LEU A 39 27.09 6.49 1.10
CA LEU A 39 26.48 5.19 1.47
C LEU A 39 27.55 4.09 1.46
N THR A 40 27.44 3.16 2.40
CA THR A 40 28.15 1.89 2.34
C THR A 40 27.21 0.84 1.79
N ILE A 41 27.59 0.19 0.71
CA ILE A 41 26.79 -0.77 -0.04
C ILE A 41 27.51 -2.11 0.00
N LYS A 42 26.85 -3.10 0.59
CA LYS A 42 27.32 -4.49 0.57
C LYS A 42 26.88 -5.15 -0.72
N VAL A 43 27.83 -5.67 -1.48
CA VAL A 43 27.57 -6.40 -2.73
C VAL A 43 27.83 -7.88 -2.50
N LYS A 44 26.87 -8.74 -2.85
CA LYS A 44 27.03 -10.19 -2.66
C LYS A 44 28.19 -10.73 -3.50
N GLY A 45 29.20 -11.30 -2.85
CA GLY A 45 30.34 -11.92 -3.50
C GLY A 45 31.48 -10.97 -3.88
N SER A 46 31.47 -9.73 -3.39
CA SER A 46 32.57 -8.76 -3.54
C SER A 46 32.75 -7.94 -2.27
N ASP A 47 33.77 -7.10 -2.24
CA ASP A 47 34.01 -6.15 -1.15
C ASP A 47 32.91 -5.09 -1.09
N ASP A 48 32.77 -4.49 0.09
CA ASP A 48 31.83 -3.40 0.31
C ASP A 48 32.20 -2.18 -0.55
N LEU A 49 31.20 -1.58 -1.18
CA LEU A 49 31.36 -0.39 -2.02
C LEU A 49 30.98 0.86 -1.22
N SER A 50 31.88 1.84 -1.23
CA SER A 50 31.58 3.19 -0.74
C SER A 50 31.16 4.08 -1.91
N MET A 51 30.01 4.77 -1.80
CA MET A 51 29.48 5.63 -2.86
C MET A 51 29.05 6.97 -2.30
N GLU A 52 29.64 8.04 -2.82
CA GLU A 52 29.24 9.42 -2.52
C GLU A 52 27.89 9.69 -3.18
N CYS A 53 26.99 10.36 -2.45
CA CYS A 53 25.67 10.76 -2.96
C CYS A 53 25.06 11.88 -2.11
N ASP A 54 24.38 12.81 -2.76
CA ASP A 54 23.69 13.92 -2.12
C ASP A 54 22.25 13.52 -1.68
N HIS A 55 21.65 12.55 -2.38
CA HIS A 55 20.28 12.11 -2.13
C HIS A 55 20.16 10.60 -2.20
N TRP A 56 19.37 10.04 -1.30
CA TRP A 56 19.01 8.62 -1.30
C TRP A 56 17.50 8.45 -1.25
N LEU A 57 16.97 7.67 -2.19
CA LEU A 57 15.55 7.34 -2.27
C LEU A 57 15.35 5.84 -1.97
N PRO A 58 15.03 5.46 -0.73
CA PRO A 58 14.82 4.07 -0.34
C PRO A 58 13.44 3.58 -0.81
N LEU A 59 13.38 2.95 -1.99
CA LEU A 59 12.16 2.41 -2.60
C LEU A 59 12.04 0.90 -2.40
N PHE A 60 12.20 0.42 -1.16
CA PHE A 60 12.23 -1.01 -0.82
C PHE A 60 10.85 -1.68 -0.76
N GLY A 61 9.78 -0.92 -0.95
CA GLY A 61 8.41 -1.38 -0.78
C GLY A 61 7.93 -1.32 0.66
N LEU A 62 6.76 -1.92 0.91
CA LEU A 62 6.11 -1.91 2.21
C LEU A 62 5.98 -3.33 2.76
N THR A 63 6.30 -3.50 4.02
CA THR A 63 5.97 -4.71 4.78
C THR A 63 4.85 -4.35 5.75
N PRO A 64 3.62 -4.84 5.54
CA PRO A 64 2.51 -4.51 6.41
C PRO A 64 2.72 -5.12 7.80
N THR A 65 2.47 -4.32 8.82
CA THR A 65 2.39 -4.77 10.21
C THR A 65 1.06 -4.30 10.79
N LEU A 66 0.34 -5.19 11.46
CA LEU A 66 -0.96 -4.86 12.04
C LEU A 66 -0.84 -4.17 13.41
N GLY A 67 0.36 -4.20 14.03
CA GLY A 67 0.55 -3.65 15.36
C GLY A 67 -0.49 -4.18 16.36
N PRO A 68 -1.03 -3.34 17.25
CA PRO A 68 -2.02 -3.75 18.24
C PRO A 68 -3.30 -4.36 17.66
N ILE A 69 -3.63 -4.07 16.39
CA ILE A 69 -4.81 -4.66 15.72
C ILE A 69 -4.70 -6.18 15.62
N GLY A 70 -3.47 -6.71 15.56
CA GLY A 70 -3.21 -8.15 15.56
C GLY A 70 -3.75 -8.88 16.79
N ASP A 71 -3.90 -8.17 17.91
CA ASP A 71 -4.36 -8.73 19.20
C ASP A 71 -5.88 -8.58 19.41
N TRP A 72 -6.61 -8.02 18.44
CA TRP A 72 -8.06 -7.81 18.57
C TRP A 72 -8.89 -9.08 18.36
N GLY A 73 -8.26 -10.24 18.16
CA GLY A 73 -8.94 -11.50 17.89
C GLY A 73 -9.61 -11.56 16.52
N LEU A 74 -9.07 -10.82 15.57
CA LEU A 74 -9.43 -10.88 14.16
C LEU A 74 -8.79 -12.10 13.50
N GLU A 75 -9.45 -12.65 12.49
CA GLU A 75 -8.84 -13.66 11.65
C GLU A 75 -7.82 -13.02 10.72
N ILE A 76 -6.58 -13.50 10.76
CA ILE A 76 -5.44 -12.91 10.05
C ILE A 76 -4.80 -13.97 9.15
N GLU A 77 -4.59 -13.62 7.90
CA GLU A 77 -3.83 -14.42 6.93
C GLU A 77 -2.73 -13.55 6.30
N LYS A 78 -1.46 -13.99 6.35
CA LYS A 78 -0.30 -13.30 5.74
C LYS A 78 -0.21 -11.81 6.10
N ASN A 79 -0.37 -11.49 7.38
CA ASN A 79 -0.39 -10.12 7.91
C ASN A 79 -1.52 -9.23 7.33
N ALA A 80 -2.63 -9.82 6.93
CA ALA A 80 -3.80 -9.10 6.48
C ALA A 80 -5.07 -9.66 7.16
N ILE A 81 -6.06 -8.80 7.36
CA ILE A 81 -7.31 -9.15 8.03
C ILE A 81 -8.23 -9.86 7.04
N VAL A 82 -8.66 -11.07 7.37
CA VAL A 82 -9.61 -11.82 6.55
C VAL A 82 -10.99 -11.18 6.64
N VAL A 83 -11.64 -11.01 5.49
CA VAL A 83 -12.97 -10.41 5.39
C VAL A 83 -13.87 -11.18 4.44
N ASP A 84 -15.19 -11.07 4.67
CA ASP A 84 -16.21 -11.57 3.77
C ASP A 84 -16.46 -10.57 2.64
N ASN A 85 -15.79 -10.76 1.52
CA ASN A 85 -15.95 -9.92 0.33
C ASN A 85 -17.24 -10.21 -0.48
N ALA A 86 -17.93 -11.31 -0.20
CA ALA A 86 -19.19 -11.64 -0.85
C ALA A 86 -20.35 -10.77 -0.32
N THR A 87 -20.19 -10.17 0.85
CA THR A 87 -21.24 -9.36 1.48
C THR A 87 -20.82 -7.89 1.64
N ASP A 88 -19.96 -7.58 2.61
CA ASP A 88 -19.73 -6.19 3.01
C ASP A 88 -18.35 -5.91 3.63
N TYR A 89 -17.37 -6.79 3.43
CA TYR A 89 -16.04 -6.68 3.99
C TYR A 89 -15.98 -6.70 5.53
N ARG A 90 -16.97 -7.37 6.16
CA ARG A 90 -16.95 -7.64 7.60
C ARG A 90 -15.85 -8.62 7.96
N THR A 91 -15.33 -8.47 9.18
CA THR A 91 -14.41 -9.42 9.79
C THR A 91 -15.17 -10.52 10.51
N ASN A 92 -14.46 -11.48 11.10
CA ASN A 92 -15.03 -12.48 12.03
C ASN A 92 -15.61 -11.86 13.32
N ARG A 93 -15.31 -10.58 13.59
CA ARG A 93 -15.87 -9.86 14.74
C ARG A 93 -16.94 -8.87 14.32
N GLU A 94 -18.10 -8.99 14.96
CA GLU A 94 -19.24 -8.15 14.67
C GLU A 94 -18.95 -6.67 14.89
N GLY A 95 -19.35 -5.82 13.92
CA GLY A 95 -19.15 -4.38 13.95
C GLY A 95 -17.76 -3.91 13.53
N ILE A 96 -16.86 -4.84 13.19
CA ILE A 96 -15.54 -4.54 12.65
C ILE A 96 -15.49 -4.91 11.18
N TYR A 97 -15.06 -3.97 10.37
CA TYR A 97 -14.85 -4.11 8.94
C TYR A 97 -13.39 -3.79 8.61
N ALA A 98 -12.86 -4.37 7.56
CA ALA A 98 -11.54 -4.02 7.07
C ALA A 98 -11.56 -3.82 5.56
N ILE A 99 -11.03 -2.69 5.09
CA ILE A 99 -11.01 -2.29 3.68
C ILE A 99 -9.61 -1.84 3.26
N GLY A 100 -9.34 -1.83 1.95
CA GLY A 100 -8.06 -1.42 1.40
C GLY A 100 -6.97 -2.47 1.59
N ASP A 101 -5.72 -2.04 1.66
CA ASP A 101 -4.55 -2.94 1.65
C ASP A 101 -4.39 -3.79 2.91
N VAL A 102 -5.09 -3.42 3.99
CA VAL A 102 -5.04 -4.13 5.28
C VAL A 102 -5.83 -5.43 5.27
N ASN A 103 -6.81 -5.57 4.36
CA ASN A 103 -7.65 -6.77 4.27
C ASN A 103 -7.13 -7.80 3.27
N THR A 104 -7.67 -9.02 3.37
CA THR A 104 -7.45 -10.11 2.42
C THR A 104 -8.72 -10.93 2.21
N TYR A 105 -8.88 -11.42 0.99
CA TYR A 105 -9.92 -12.34 0.53
C TYR A 105 -9.50 -12.99 -0.80
N PRO A 106 -10.13 -14.08 -1.25
CA PRO A 106 -9.81 -14.69 -2.55
C PRO A 106 -9.93 -13.69 -3.71
N GLY A 107 -8.85 -13.55 -4.50
CA GLY A 107 -8.80 -12.60 -5.62
C GLY A 107 -8.51 -11.15 -5.25
N LYS A 108 -8.10 -10.86 -4.01
CA LYS A 108 -7.74 -9.51 -3.57
C LYS A 108 -6.66 -8.87 -4.45
N LEU A 109 -6.96 -7.67 -4.93
CA LEU A 109 -6.00 -6.77 -5.58
C LEU A 109 -5.74 -5.56 -4.68
N LYS A 110 -4.47 -5.31 -4.36
CA LYS A 110 -4.05 -4.14 -3.56
C LYS A 110 -3.93 -2.91 -4.45
N LEU A 111 -5.08 -2.36 -4.82
CA LEU A 111 -5.21 -1.16 -5.65
C LEU A 111 -6.07 -0.13 -4.92
N ILE A 112 -5.74 1.15 -5.06
CA ILE A 112 -6.53 2.26 -4.50
C ILE A 112 -7.98 2.19 -4.97
N LEU A 113 -8.21 1.88 -6.26
CA LEU A 113 -9.55 1.72 -6.83
C LEU A 113 -10.36 0.64 -6.11
N CYS A 114 -9.74 -0.52 -5.81
CA CYS A 114 -10.40 -1.60 -5.07
C CYS A 114 -10.77 -1.16 -3.65
N GLY A 115 -9.89 -0.43 -2.98
CA GLY A 115 -10.15 0.11 -1.64
C GLY A 115 -11.35 1.06 -1.60
N PHE A 116 -11.51 1.93 -2.59
CA PHE A 116 -12.69 2.79 -2.72
C PHE A 116 -13.97 2.01 -2.99
N HIS A 117 -13.92 0.98 -3.81
CA HIS A 117 -15.06 0.10 -4.04
C HIS A 117 -15.47 -0.61 -2.75
N GLU A 118 -14.51 -1.18 -2.04
CA GLU A 118 -14.73 -1.83 -0.75
C GLU A 118 -15.36 -0.88 0.27
N ALA A 119 -14.86 0.36 0.35
CA ALA A 119 -15.40 1.41 1.21
C ALA A 119 -16.86 1.70 0.89
N THR A 120 -17.21 1.79 -0.39
CA THR A 120 -18.58 2.07 -0.83
C THR A 120 -19.56 1.00 -0.36
N ILE A 121 -19.19 -0.28 -0.45
CA ILE A 121 -20.05 -1.39 -0.02
C ILE A 121 -20.13 -1.45 1.51
N MET A 122 -18.97 -1.35 2.18
CA MET A 122 -18.88 -1.39 3.63
C MET A 122 -19.73 -0.32 4.30
N VAL A 123 -19.66 0.94 3.83
CA VAL A 123 -20.41 2.05 4.40
C VAL A 123 -21.91 1.82 4.34
N GLN A 124 -22.44 1.21 3.29
CA GLN A 124 -23.87 0.87 3.19
C GLN A 124 -24.29 -0.14 4.24
N SER A 125 -23.45 -1.13 4.53
CA SER A 125 -23.71 -2.10 5.60
C SER A 125 -23.58 -1.45 6.98
N ALA A 126 -22.50 -0.72 7.20
CA ALA A 126 -22.27 0.00 8.47
C ALA A 126 -23.40 1.00 8.79
N PHE A 127 -23.96 1.67 7.76
CA PHE A 127 -25.08 2.58 7.95
C PHE A 127 -26.31 1.87 8.56
N LYS A 128 -26.68 0.71 8.04
CA LYS A 128 -27.80 -0.08 8.55
C LYS A 128 -27.62 -0.49 10.00
N ARG A 129 -26.37 -0.77 10.38
CA ARG A 129 -26.01 -1.12 11.75
C ARG A 129 -26.06 0.10 12.69
N ALA A 130 -25.51 1.22 12.25
CA ALA A 130 -25.45 2.46 13.05
C ALA A 130 -26.83 3.15 13.17
N PHE A 131 -27.67 2.98 12.15
CA PHE A 131 -28.99 3.63 12.07
C PHE A 131 -30.05 2.63 11.62
N PRO A 132 -30.43 1.64 12.48
CA PRO A 132 -31.37 0.58 12.11
C PRO A 132 -32.74 1.09 11.67
N ASP A 133 -33.19 2.20 12.26
CA ASP A 133 -34.49 2.80 11.99
C ASP A 133 -34.49 3.78 10.79
N LYS A 134 -33.33 4.02 10.18
CA LYS A 134 -33.22 4.94 9.04
C LYS A 134 -33.10 4.19 7.71
N LYS A 135 -33.82 4.67 6.72
CA LYS A 135 -33.67 4.19 5.34
C LYS A 135 -32.48 4.88 4.68
N LEU A 136 -31.47 4.10 4.25
CA LEU A 136 -30.41 4.62 3.40
C LEU A 136 -30.99 5.03 2.04
N SER A 137 -30.91 6.31 1.70
CA SER A 137 -31.29 6.84 0.39
C SER A 137 -30.03 7.08 -0.44
N PHE A 138 -29.80 6.21 -1.40
CA PHE A 138 -28.73 6.42 -2.38
C PHE A 138 -29.25 7.28 -3.54
N LYS A 139 -28.68 8.47 -3.72
CA LYS A 139 -28.99 9.36 -4.85
C LYS A 139 -27.73 9.63 -5.65
N TYR A 140 -27.83 9.52 -6.95
CA TYR A 140 -26.74 9.91 -7.85
C TYR A 140 -26.58 11.44 -7.86
N THR A 141 -25.36 11.93 -7.95
CA THR A 141 -25.05 13.38 -8.03
C THR A 141 -25.75 14.06 -9.20
N THR A 142 -26.00 13.34 -10.29
CA THR A 142 -26.77 13.81 -11.46
C THR A 142 -28.23 14.14 -11.13
N VAL A 143 -28.78 13.58 -10.06
CA VAL A 143 -30.16 13.82 -9.61
C VAL A 143 -30.23 14.93 -8.54
N MET A 144 -29.09 15.31 -7.95
CA MET A 144 -29.00 16.30 -6.86
C MET A 144 -28.66 17.72 -7.32
N GLY A 145 -28.73 18.01 -8.64
CA GLY A 145 -28.54 19.38 -9.13
C GLY A 145 -27.10 19.94 -9.11
N GLY A 146 -26.10 19.04 -9.02
CA GLY A 146 -24.67 19.43 -9.08
C GLY A 146 -24.06 19.74 -7.70
N VAL A 147 -22.74 19.87 -7.66
CA VAL A 147 -21.89 20.08 -6.47
C VAL A 147 -22.07 21.47 -5.81
N GLY A 148 -22.97 22.30 -6.31
CA GLY A 148 -23.17 23.69 -5.87
C GLY A 148 -24.23 23.92 -4.78
N SER A 149 -24.86 22.90 -4.23
CA SER A 149 -25.92 23.03 -3.23
C SER A 149 -25.60 22.37 -1.87
N LEU A 150 -24.34 22.52 -1.44
CA LEU A 150 -23.97 22.25 -0.05
C LEU A 150 -23.96 23.61 0.68
N GLU A 151 -25.13 24.08 1.09
CA GLU A 151 -25.32 25.01 2.18
C GLU A 151 -25.72 24.23 3.44
#